data_09f9dca046e9a23cf9b453ffb2254155
#
_entry.id   09f9dca046e9a23cf9b453ffb2254155
#
_cell.length_a   1.000
_cell.length_b   1.000
_cell.length_c   1.000
_cell.angle_alpha   90.00
_cell.angle_beta   90.00
_cell.angle_gamma   90.00
#
_symmetry.space_group_name_H-M   'P 1'
#
loop_
_entity.id
_entity.type
_entity.pdbx_description
1 polymer ?
#
loop_
_entity_poly.entity_id
_entity_poly.type
_entity_poly.pdbx_seq_one_letter_code
_entity_poly.pdbx_strand_id
1 'polypeptide(L)'
;MDSFWQPSLPKAFILTCSRAPRRKPIRSISSLCTAIILLLHFSNPNLASATDGPTDKDQGAPNTISFNVTTSECCGGEEADPHAVHGLETDDQAFILSGKSADSEGARDGFVVRFTDFREEEGILWLLPEEDYSYDWVYRFGSEGRDDGVNAVAQIKDSLFVAGYRGDKKGVIHSYLARLRLSDGAEIWSAMFPAAKRGKQSAFEFVQSTSEHGLVLSGVTNAAKGSLEGFKSYGNPATGTAFVMYFQESQLMNEDPPTNPHWMTEFRGFLSGKTVKEVEGEEAYIVASSTNDDNHTASVIKIDKTGKKSWSKTYPAHGEITDIAPSYSNGEVDGYLMAGHVDGKTGALDGSITKISKDGSIVWSEQYGNPISGKGIFSDLVKENDRFIFDECWGIDSTSDGGAIMACGTGTHCDEFEDNERQFAQCAADPREIWRSLLIKVDQQGNMVWHKIDSFIEEDDDWIPNTASEYVFITKDGRIASVLDLDFGFGLQILDPE
;
A
#
# COMPACT_ATOMS: atom_id res chain seq x y z
N MET A 1 35.42 -30.88 -8.11
CA MET A 1 34.87 -31.92 -7.21
C MET A 1 33.65 -31.31 -6.62
N ASP A 2 32.59 -31.68 -7.24
CA ASP A 2 31.21 -31.25 -7.13
C ASP A 2 30.57 -31.71 -5.83
N SER A 3 29.73 -30.90 -5.22
CA SER A 3 28.61 -31.40 -4.45
C SER A 3 27.48 -30.37 -4.43
N PHE A 4 26.50 -30.66 -5.30
CA PHE A 4 25.16 -30.11 -5.35
C PHE A 4 24.41 -30.39 -4.03
N TRP A 5 23.78 -29.35 -3.46
CA TRP A 5 22.65 -29.50 -2.56
C TRP A 5 21.41 -28.94 -3.24
N GLN A 6 20.44 -29.80 -3.52
CA GLN A 6 19.06 -29.41 -3.83
C GLN A 6 18.23 -29.59 -2.57
N PRO A 7 17.38 -28.64 -2.17
CA PRO A 7 16.37 -28.89 -1.16
C PRO A 7 15.18 -29.66 -1.76
N SER A 8 14.81 -30.74 -1.09
CA SER A 8 13.66 -31.58 -1.40
C SER A 8 12.37 -30.94 -0.87
N LEU A 9 11.41 -30.70 -1.77
CA LEU A 9 10.04 -30.28 -1.48
C LEU A 9 9.32 -31.29 -0.55
N PRO A 10 8.56 -30.84 0.42
CA PRO A 10 7.68 -31.70 1.22
C PRO A 10 6.45 -32.12 0.40
N LYS A 11 6.09 -33.38 0.56
CA LYS A 11 4.96 -34.05 -0.13
C LYS A 11 3.63 -33.51 0.42
N ALA A 12 2.78 -33.02 -0.48
CA ALA A 12 1.39 -32.71 -0.20
C ALA A 12 0.63 -33.94 0.33
N PHE A 13 0.00 -33.83 1.47
CA PHE A 13 -1.00 -34.79 1.96
C PHE A 13 -2.35 -34.46 1.34
N ILE A 14 -2.80 -35.34 0.44
CA ILE A 14 -4.17 -35.26 -0.11
C ILE A 14 -5.11 -35.89 0.92
N LEU A 15 -5.95 -35.07 1.55
CA LEU A 15 -7.09 -35.53 2.31
C LEU A 15 -8.29 -35.67 1.38
N THR A 16 -8.64 -36.93 1.07
CA THR A 16 -9.86 -37.27 0.34
C THR A 16 -11.06 -37.21 1.30
N CYS A 17 -11.91 -36.21 1.15
CA CYS A 17 -13.23 -36.20 1.78
C CYS A 17 -14.21 -37.08 1.02
N SER A 18 -14.69 -38.12 1.67
CA SER A 18 -15.73 -39.03 1.19
C SER A 18 -17.11 -38.37 1.19
N ARG A 19 -17.82 -38.48 0.07
CA ARG A 19 -19.19 -38.03 -0.12
C ARG A 19 -20.16 -38.69 0.88
N ALA A 20 -20.96 -37.90 1.61
CA ALA A 20 -22.15 -38.29 2.30
C ALA A 20 -23.40 -38.14 1.41
N PRO A 21 -24.44 -38.96 1.58
CA PRO A 21 -25.52 -39.09 0.60
C PRO A 21 -26.61 -38.03 0.70
N ARG A 22 -27.15 -37.66 -0.46
CA ARG A 22 -28.28 -36.75 -0.68
C ARG A 22 -29.50 -37.10 0.16
N ARG A 23 -30.07 -36.14 0.91
CA ARG A 23 -31.45 -36.17 1.41
C ARG A 23 -32.32 -35.16 0.66
N LYS A 24 -33.56 -35.63 0.37
CA LYS A 24 -34.61 -34.95 -0.41
C LYS A 24 -35.19 -33.72 0.34
N PRO A 25 -35.83 -32.77 -0.38
CA PRO A 25 -36.38 -31.55 0.22
C PRO A 25 -37.73 -31.81 0.91
N ILE A 26 -37.94 -31.17 2.06
CA ILE A 26 -39.23 -31.08 2.75
C ILE A 26 -39.74 -29.65 2.60
N ARG A 27 -41.02 -29.57 2.23
CA ARG A 27 -41.81 -28.37 1.94
C ARG A 27 -42.03 -27.47 3.17
N SER A 28 -42.09 -26.20 2.87
CA SER A 28 -42.65 -25.06 3.58
C SER A 28 -43.56 -25.30 4.78
N ILE A 29 -43.29 -24.60 5.89
CA ILE A 29 -44.31 -24.09 6.80
C ILE A 29 -43.90 -22.67 7.21
N SER A 30 -44.74 -21.72 6.82
CA SER A 30 -44.71 -20.34 7.27
C SER A 30 -45.12 -20.29 8.76
N SER A 31 -44.33 -19.63 9.58
CA SER A 31 -44.75 -19.19 10.91
C SER A 31 -44.27 -17.74 11.12
N LEU A 32 -45.25 -16.86 11.13
CA LEU A 32 -45.13 -15.49 11.63
C LEU A 32 -44.69 -15.56 13.11
N CYS A 33 -43.54 -15.01 13.42
CA CYS A 33 -43.20 -14.59 14.78
C CYS A 33 -43.06 -13.07 14.77
N THR A 34 -44.08 -12.41 15.31
CA THR A 34 -44.06 -10.97 15.64
C THR A 34 -43.19 -10.81 16.88
N ALA A 35 -42.01 -10.33 16.75
CA ALA A 35 -41.17 -9.92 17.89
C ALA A 35 -41.52 -8.47 18.27
N ILE A 36 -42.03 -8.29 19.47
CA ILE A 36 -42.24 -7.01 20.12
C ILE A 36 -40.88 -6.56 20.65
N ILE A 37 -40.28 -5.54 20.00
CA ILE A 37 -39.09 -4.90 20.52
C ILE A 37 -39.51 -3.95 21.65
N LEU A 38 -39.17 -4.33 22.88
CA LEU A 38 -39.26 -3.48 24.05
C LEU A 38 -38.01 -2.60 24.10
N LEU A 39 -38.10 -1.34 23.68
CA LEU A 39 -37.07 -0.34 23.87
C LEU A 39 -36.95 -0.05 25.39
N LEU A 40 -35.97 -0.65 26.04
CA LEU A 40 -35.51 -0.22 27.36
C LEU A 40 -34.32 0.75 27.16
N HIS A 41 -34.60 2.03 27.26
CA HIS A 41 -33.57 3.04 27.45
C HIS A 41 -32.88 2.80 28.79
N PHE A 42 -31.70 2.20 28.76
CA PHE A 42 -30.72 2.32 29.82
C PHE A 42 -29.70 3.39 29.43
N SER A 43 -29.94 4.61 29.89
CA SER A 43 -28.91 5.63 29.97
C SER A 43 -27.87 5.18 31.01
N ASN A 44 -26.82 4.58 30.59
CA ASN A 44 -25.65 4.29 31.40
C ASN A 44 -24.57 5.34 31.07
N PRO A 45 -24.29 6.33 31.96
CA PRO A 45 -23.35 7.40 31.67
C PRO A 45 -21.86 7.00 31.91
N ASN A 46 -21.53 5.72 31.79
CA ASN A 46 -20.16 5.22 32.00
C ASN A 46 -19.80 4.14 30.97
N LEU A 47 -20.17 4.32 29.73
CA LEU A 47 -19.45 3.64 28.66
C LEU A 47 -18.20 4.49 28.36
N ALA A 48 -17.17 4.31 29.17
CA ALA A 48 -15.83 4.63 28.76
C ALA A 48 -15.57 3.76 27.52
N SER A 49 -15.30 4.41 26.39
CA SER A 49 -14.75 3.75 25.22
C SER A 49 -13.60 2.85 25.69
N ALA A 50 -13.68 1.56 25.43
CA ALA A 50 -12.53 0.68 25.52
C ALA A 50 -11.62 0.91 24.30
N THR A 51 -11.23 2.16 24.08
CA THR A 51 -9.91 2.42 23.54
C THR A 51 -9.00 1.91 24.62
N ASP A 52 -8.27 0.84 24.40
CA ASP A 52 -7.12 0.53 25.22
C ASP A 52 -6.40 1.83 25.44
N GLY A 53 -6.32 2.27 26.70
CA GLY A 53 -6.06 3.64 27.03
C GLY A 53 -4.82 4.15 26.32
N PRO A 54 -4.78 5.43 25.96
CA PRO A 54 -3.73 6.01 25.17
C PRO A 54 -2.40 5.55 25.77
N THR A 55 -1.69 4.74 25.01
CA THR A 55 -0.28 4.51 25.37
C THR A 55 0.35 5.89 25.39
N ASP A 56 1.27 6.17 26.31
CA ASP A 56 2.00 7.47 26.42
C ASP A 56 2.52 8.03 25.06
N LYS A 57 2.27 7.35 23.97
CA LYS A 57 2.84 7.48 22.63
C LYS A 57 1.91 8.12 21.61
N ASP A 58 0.61 8.08 21.82
CA ASP A 58 -0.34 8.87 21.00
C ASP A 58 -0.40 10.34 21.44
N GLN A 59 0.48 10.73 22.37
CA GLN A 59 0.56 12.13 22.78
C GLN A 59 1.02 13.01 21.63
N GLY A 60 0.12 13.86 21.15
CA GLY A 60 0.37 14.79 20.07
C GLY A 60 -0.10 14.31 18.69
N ALA A 61 -0.53 13.06 18.53
CA ALA A 61 -1.11 12.61 17.26
C ALA A 61 -2.47 13.31 17.04
N PRO A 62 -2.75 13.77 15.80
CA PRO A 62 -4.05 14.34 15.45
C PRO A 62 -5.20 13.34 15.63
N ASN A 63 -6.38 13.85 15.90
CA ASN A 63 -7.57 13.02 15.92
C ASN A 63 -7.93 12.55 14.51
N THR A 64 -8.44 11.33 14.40
CA THR A 64 -9.11 10.87 13.20
C THR A 64 -10.43 11.61 13.07
N ILE A 65 -10.63 12.34 11.96
CA ILE A 65 -11.84 13.12 11.71
C ILE A 65 -12.80 12.45 10.75
N SER A 66 -12.30 11.52 9.94
CA SER A 66 -13.13 10.80 8.99
C SER A 66 -12.52 9.45 8.70
N PHE A 67 -13.37 8.46 8.55
CA PHE A 67 -12.98 7.11 8.21
C PHE A 67 -14.02 6.51 7.27
N ASN A 68 -13.56 5.88 6.20
CA ASN A 68 -14.40 5.13 5.29
C ASN A 68 -13.78 3.75 5.07
N VAL A 69 -14.49 2.70 5.40
CA VAL A 69 -14.14 1.32 5.10
C VAL A 69 -15.08 0.82 4.03
N THR A 70 -14.54 0.23 3.01
CA THR A 70 -15.30 -0.48 1.98
C THR A 70 -15.17 -1.96 2.23
N THR A 71 -16.29 -2.66 2.30
CA THR A 71 -16.28 -4.10 2.36
C THR A 71 -15.82 -4.68 1.02
N SER A 72 -15.34 -5.90 1.08
CA SER A 72 -14.91 -6.69 -0.07
C SER A 72 -15.96 -6.85 -1.18
N GLU A 73 -17.24 -6.56 -0.92
CA GLU A 73 -18.34 -6.71 -1.88
C GLU A 73 -18.15 -5.91 -3.17
N CYS A 74 -17.61 -4.67 -3.09
CA CYS A 74 -17.30 -3.88 -4.29
C CYS A 74 -16.32 -4.61 -5.22
N CYS A 75 -15.47 -5.48 -4.64
CA CYS A 75 -14.24 -5.92 -5.29
C CYS A 75 -14.08 -7.45 -5.33
N GLY A 76 -15.14 -8.20 -5.09
CA GLY A 76 -15.18 -9.65 -5.29
C GLY A 76 -15.68 -10.47 -4.10
N GLY A 77 -16.03 -9.83 -2.98
CA GLY A 77 -16.48 -10.49 -1.75
C GLY A 77 -15.32 -10.79 -0.79
N GLU A 78 -15.61 -11.28 0.41
CA GLU A 78 -14.61 -11.56 1.45
C GLU A 78 -13.52 -12.54 1.00
N GLU A 79 -13.88 -13.53 0.17
CA GLU A 79 -12.92 -14.49 -0.38
C GLU A 79 -11.95 -13.89 -1.39
N ALA A 80 -12.20 -12.64 -1.85
CA ALA A 80 -11.37 -11.95 -2.84
C ALA A 80 -10.20 -11.18 -2.22
N ASP A 81 -10.18 -11.03 -0.89
CA ASP A 81 -9.09 -10.38 -0.16
C ASP A 81 -8.62 -9.08 -0.86
N PRO A 82 -9.48 -8.04 -0.97
CA PRO A 82 -9.13 -6.81 -1.66
C PRO A 82 -8.14 -5.99 -0.86
N HIS A 83 -7.03 -5.64 -1.50
CA HIS A 83 -5.89 -4.95 -0.92
C HIS A 83 -5.69 -3.60 -1.62
N ALA A 84 -5.95 -2.49 -0.95
CA ALA A 84 -5.70 -1.15 -1.47
C ALA A 84 -4.25 -0.74 -1.21
N VAL A 85 -3.58 -0.23 -2.23
CA VAL A 85 -2.14 0.10 -2.19
C VAL A 85 -1.83 1.56 -2.51
N HIS A 86 -2.81 2.32 -3.00
CA HIS A 86 -2.61 3.71 -3.37
C HIS A 86 -3.92 4.50 -3.33
N GLY A 87 -3.82 5.79 -3.08
CA GLY A 87 -4.95 6.70 -3.09
C GLY A 87 -4.57 8.13 -3.47
N LEU A 88 -5.57 8.95 -3.76
CA LEU A 88 -5.42 10.38 -3.99
C LEU A 88 -6.73 11.13 -3.70
N GLU A 89 -6.62 12.43 -3.43
CA GLU A 89 -7.73 13.37 -3.45
C GLU A 89 -7.87 13.98 -4.85
N THR A 90 -9.09 13.97 -5.39
CA THR A 90 -9.41 14.55 -6.70
C THR A 90 -9.59 16.07 -6.64
N ASP A 91 -9.65 16.72 -7.81
CA ASP A 91 -9.86 18.18 -7.90
C ASP A 91 -11.23 18.62 -7.39
N ASP A 92 -12.22 17.74 -7.41
CA ASP A 92 -13.57 17.94 -6.90
C ASP A 92 -13.76 17.39 -5.46
N GLN A 93 -12.65 17.19 -4.73
CA GLN A 93 -12.62 16.78 -3.31
C GLN A 93 -13.18 15.39 -3.02
N ALA A 94 -13.29 14.53 -4.03
CA ALA A 94 -13.51 13.11 -3.82
C ALA A 94 -12.18 12.39 -3.54
N PHE A 95 -12.26 11.16 -3.07
CA PHE A 95 -11.09 10.31 -2.88
C PHE A 95 -11.16 9.11 -3.81
N ILE A 96 -10.01 8.71 -4.30
CA ILE A 96 -9.81 7.50 -5.08
C ILE A 96 -8.93 6.55 -4.29
N LEU A 97 -9.34 5.29 -4.19
CA LEU A 97 -8.50 4.19 -3.73
C LEU A 97 -8.32 3.19 -4.86
N SER A 98 -7.17 2.55 -4.91
CA SER A 98 -6.86 1.56 -5.93
C SER A 98 -6.02 0.41 -5.39
N GLY A 99 -6.18 -0.77 -5.99
CA GLY A 99 -5.50 -1.95 -5.51
C GLY A 99 -5.80 -3.21 -6.32
N LYS A 100 -5.77 -4.33 -5.62
CA LYS A 100 -5.88 -5.69 -6.16
C LYS A 100 -6.85 -6.50 -5.32
N SER A 101 -7.55 -7.44 -5.96
CA SER A 101 -8.36 -8.44 -5.28
C SER A 101 -8.16 -9.80 -5.93
N ALA A 102 -8.31 -10.90 -5.20
CA ALA A 102 -8.26 -12.23 -5.79
C ALA A 102 -9.50 -12.50 -6.65
N ASP A 103 -9.33 -13.21 -7.76
CA ASP A 103 -10.44 -13.79 -8.52
C ASP A 103 -10.83 -15.19 -7.97
N SER A 104 -11.86 -15.80 -8.56
CA SER A 104 -12.33 -17.14 -8.17
C SER A 104 -11.32 -18.28 -8.37
N GLU A 105 -10.24 -18.05 -9.11
CA GLU A 105 -9.12 -18.98 -9.34
C GLU A 105 -7.89 -18.63 -8.49
N GLY A 106 -7.98 -17.57 -7.65
CA GLY A 106 -6.88 -17.08 -6.82
C GLY A 106 -5.85 -16.22 -7.55
N ALA A 107 -6.08 -15.88 -8.82
CA ALA A 107 -5.34 -14.85 -9.52
C ALA A 107 -5.86 -13.46 -9.11
N ARG A 108 -5.10 -12.41 -9.38
CA ARG A 108 -5.44 -11.07 -8.92
C ARG A 108 -6.06 -10.23 -10.02
N ASP A 109 -7.10 -9.49 -9.66
CA ASP A 109 -7.77 -8.47 -10.50
C ASP A 109 -7.50 -7.07 -9.95
N GLY A 110 -7.44 -6.07 -10.83
CA GLY A 110 -7.27 -4.67 -10.44
C GLY A 110 -8.61 -3.99 -10.14
N PHE A 111 -8.63 -3.12 -9.15
CA PHE A 111 -9.78 -2.27 -8.85
C PHE A 111 -9.41 -0.81 -8.61
N VAL A 112 -10.39 0.08 -8.83
CA VAL A 112 -10.36 1.50 -8.46
C VAL A 112 -11.74 1.88 -7.96
N VAL A 113 -11.81 2.57 -6.83
CA VAL A 113 -13.05 3.00 -6.19
C VAL A 113 -13.01 4.51 -5.95
N ARG A 114 -14.12 5.21 -6.17
CA ARG A 114 -14.28 6.62 -5.88
C ARG A 114 -15.32 6.84 -4.79
N PHE A 115 -14.99 7.75 -3.87
CA PHE A 115 -15.84 8.16 -2.75
C PHE A 115 -15.96 9.68 -2.71
N THR A 116 -17.19 10.20 -2.55
CA THR A 116 -17.46 11.63 -2.26
C THR A 116 -18.07 11.81 -0.89
N ASP A 117 -18.70 10.79 -0.35
CA ASP A 117 -19.41 10.88 0.91
C ASP A 117 -18.58 10.31 2.07
N PHE A 118 -18.29 11.15 3.04
CA PHE A 118 -17.59 10.79 4.28
C PHE A 118 -18.51 11.09 5.43
N ARG A 119 -18.78 10.10 6.25
CA ARG A 119 -19.50 10.33 7.51
C ARG A 119 -18.53 10.83 8.57
N GLU A 120 -18.75 12.04 9.06
CA GLU A 120 -18.13 12.54 10.26
C GLU A 120 -18.82 11.87 11.47
N GLU A 121 -18.15 10.91 12.09
CA GLU A 121 -18.58 10.39 13.38
C GLU A 121 -17.51 10.67 14.44
N GLU A 122 -17.92 11.29 15.55
CA GLU A 122 -17.03 11.61 16.65
C GLU A 122 -16.50 10.31 17.29
N GLY A 123 -15.26 9.97 16.97
CA GLY A 123 -14.37 9.22 17.87
C GLY A 123 -14.51 7.71 17.94
N ILE A 124 -15.39 7.02 17.21
CA ILE A 124 -15.51 5.56 17.23
C ILE A 124 -15.73 5.04 15.83
N LEU A 125 -14.86 4.11 15.43
CA LEU A 125 -15.03 3.35 14.24
C LEU A 125 -16.08 2.27 14.49
N TRP A 126 -17.23 2.39 13.84
CA TRP A 126 -18.16 1.30 13.71
C TRP A 126 -17.93 0.65 12.34
N LEU A 127 -17.68 -0.65 12.29
CA LEU A 127 -17.99 -1.45 11.14
C LEU A 127 -19.50 -1.35 10.96
N LEU A 128 -19.93 -0.47 10.06
CA LEU A 128 -21.35 -0.32 9.78
C LEU A 128 -21.85 -1.55 9.02
N PRO A 129 -23.07 -2.02 9.27
CA PRO A 129 -23.67 -3.10 8.49
C PRO A 129 -23.65 -2.75 6.99
N GLU A 130 -23.55 -3.75 6.14
CA GLU A 130 -23.42 -3.75 4.68
C GLU A 130 -24.30 -2.74 3.89
N GLU A 131 -25.32 -2.17 4.50
CA GLU A 131 -26.31 -1.30 3.87
C GLU A 131 -25.87 0.19 3.78
N ASP A 132 -24.75 0.57 4.41
CA ASP A 132 -24.38 1.99 4.61
C ASP A 132 -23.14 2.47 3.86
N TYR A 133 -22.44 1.59 3.11
CA TYR A 133 -21.27 1.99 2.32
C TYR A 133 -21.68 2.53 0.95
N SER A 134 -21.46 3.80 0.70
CA SER A 134 -21.68 4.39 -0.60
C SER A 134 -20.36 4.76 -1.27
N TYR A 135 -20.09 4.14 -2.39
CA TYR A 135 -19.10 4.62 -3.36
C TYR A 135 -19.82 5.21 -4.57
N ASP A 136 -19.20 6.21 -5.21
CA ASP A 136 -19.80 6.82 -6.41
C ASP A 136 -19.76 5.85 -7.58
N TRP A 137 -18.61 5.19 -7.76
CA TRP A 137 -18.39 4.16 -8.77
C TRP A 137 -17.20 3.27 -8.44
N VAL A 138 -17.21 2.08 -9.03
CA VAL A 138 -16.10 1.11 -9.01
C VAL A 138 -15.73 0.78 -10.45
N TYR A 139 -14.43 0.81 -10.74
CA TYR A 139 -13.86 0.24 -11.95
C TYR A 139 -13.07 -1.01 -11.59
N ARG A 140 -13.37 -2.10 -12.27
CA ARG A 140 -12.64 -3.37 -12.13
C ARG A 140 -12.16 -3.83 -13.50
N PHE A 141 -10.99 -4.38 -13.53
CA PHE A 141 -10.49 -5.07 -14.72
C PHE A 141 -9.69 -6.29 -14.30
N GLY A 142 -9.74 -7.29 -15.13
CA GLY A 142 -9.04 -8.54 -14.94
C GLY A 142 -9.50 -9.58 -15.93
N SER A 143 -8.88 -10.72 -15.87
CA SER A 143 -9.21 -11.87 -16.69
C SER A 143 -9.00 -13.12 -15.86
N GLU A 144 -10.03 -13.93 -15.71
CA GLU A 144 -10.02 -15.16 -14.93
C GLU A 144 -8.72 -15.97 -15.12
N GLY A 145 -8.09 -16.33 -14.02
CA GLY A 145 -6.84 -17.08 -13.97
C GLY A 145 -5.60 -16.31 -14.45
N ARG A 146 -5.62 -14.97 -14.44
CA ARG A 146 -4.47 -14.13 -14.80
C ARG A 146 -4.23 -13.06 -13.76
N ASP A 147 -2.95 -12.82 -13.49
CA ASP A 147 -2.55 -11.74 -12.61
C ASP A 147 -2.71 -10.38 -13.32
N ASP A 148 -3.64 -9.59 -12.81
CA ASP A 148 -3.90 -8.20 -13.16
C ASP A 148 -3.86 -7.36 -11.87
N GLY A 149 -3.56 -6.07 -11.93
CA GLY A 149 -3.54 -5.24 -10.72
C GLY A 149 -3.32 -3.75 -11.00
N VAL A 150 -3.81 -2.93 -10.07
CA VAL A 150 -3.53 -1.50 -10.01
C VAL A 150 -2.49 -1.26 -8.91
N ASN A 151 -1.44 -0.52 -9.24
CA ASN A 151 -0.42 -0.12 -8.28
C ASN A 151 -0.53 1.36 -7.91
N ALA A 152 -0.97 2.23 -8.84
CA ALA A 152 -1.14 3.65 -8.55
C ALA A 152 -2.13 4.31 -9.52
N VAL A 153 -2.63 5.47 -9.11
CA VAL A 153 -3.54 6.31 -9.89
C VAL A 153 -3.08 7.75 -9.91
N ALA A 154 -3.42 8.49 -10.97
CA ALA A 154 -3.14 9.92 -11.08
C ALA A 154 -4.28 10.63 -11.81
N GLN A 155 -4.59 11.87 -11.41
CA GLN A 155 -5.59 12.69 -12.08
C GLN A 155 -4.96 13.72 -13.01
N ILE A 156 -5.52 13.88 -14.21
CA ILE A 156 -5.31 15.04 -15.08
C ILE A 156 -6.68 15.54 -15.52
N LYS A 157 -7.08 16.72 -15.05
CA LYS A 157 -8.38 17.33 -15.34
C LYS A 157 -9.54 16.38 -14.97
N ASP A 158 -10.43 16.09 -15.93
CA ASP A 158 -11.60 15.21 -15.81
C ASP A 158 -11.31 13.72 -16.05
N SER A 159 -10.04 13.35 -16.06
CA SER A 159 -9.59 12.00 -16.35
C SER A 159 -8.75 11.43 -15.20
N LEU A 160 -9.03 10.19 -14.86
CA LEU A 160 -8.22 9.39 -13.97
C LEU A 160 -7.38 8.41 -14.79
N PHE A 161 -6.10 8.35 -14.51
CA PHE A 161 -5.16 7.41 -15.12
C PHE A 161 -4.81 6.33 -14.10
N VAL A 162 -4.94 5.08 -14.54
CA VAL A 162 -4.78 3.88 -13.73
C VAL A 162 -3.55 3.13 -14.24
N ALA A 163 -2.52 3.02 -13.40
CA ALA A 163 -1.28 2.35 -13.75
C ALA A 163 -1.09 1.06 -12.93
N GLY A 164 -0.58 0.03 -13.58
CA GLY A 164 -0.32 -1.25 -12.96
C GLY A 164 0.14 -2.29 -13.98
N TYR A 165 -0.43 -3.47 -13.93
CA TYR A 165 -0.03 -4.57 -14.80
C TYR A 165 -1.22 -5.42 -15.25
N ARG A 166 -1.04 -6.12 -16.37
CA ARG A 166 -2.04 -7.04 -16.92
C ARG A 166 -1.40 -8.25 -17.56
N GLY A 167 -1.91 -9.45 -17.21
CA GLY A 167 -1.50 -10.71 -17.79
C GLY A 167 -2.10 -10.94 -19.19
N ASP A 168 -1.27 -11.37 -20.16
CA ASP A 168 -1.75 -11.80 -21.47
C ASP A 168 -2.26 -13.26 -21.43
N LYS A 169 -2.85 -13.74 -22.55
CA LYS A 169 -3.34 -15.13 -22.72
C LYS A 169 -2.27 -16.22 -22.51
N LYS A 170 -1.00 -15.85 -22.39
CA LYS A 170 0.12 -16.77 -22.17
C LYS A 170 0.69 -16.65 -20.74
N GLY A 171 0.04 -15.89 -19.87
CA GLY A 171 0.51 -15.57 -18.52
C GLY A 171 1.77 -14.70 -18.52
N VAL A 172 1.98 -13.86 -19.54
CA VAL A 172 3.05 -12.85 -19.54
C VAL A 172 2.45 -11.54 -19.05
N ILE A 173 3.00 -11.02 -17.98
CA ILE A 173 2.57 -9.74 -17.38
C ILE A 173 3.18 -8.58 -18.18
N HIS A 174 2.35 -7.57 -18.47
CA HIS A 174 2.71 -6.34 -19.17
C HIS A 174 2.30 -5.13 -18.35
N SER A 175 3.09 -4.06 -18.39
CA SER A 175 2.68 -2.76 -17.86
C SER A 175 1.34 -2.34 -18.48
N TYR A 176 0.41 -1.90 -17.66
CA TYR A 176 -0.95 -1.54 -18.04
C TYR A 176 -1.24 -0.10 -17.66
N LEU A 177 -1.83 0.67 -18.57
CA LEU A 177 -2.31 2.03 -18.34
C LEU A 177 -3.72 2.15 -18.91
N ALA A 178 -4.64 2.65 -18.09
CA ALA A 178 -6.00 2.98 -18.53
C ALA A 178 -6.31 4.43 -18.23
N ARG A 179 -7.18 5.03 -19.05
CA ARG A 179 -7.80 6.33 -18.83
C ARG A 179 -9.28 6.13 -18.57
N LEU A 180 -9.72 6.59 -17.40
CA LEU A 180 -11.12 6.58 -16.99
C LEU A 180 -11.67 8.01 -17.01
N ARG A 181 -12.98 8.14 -17.21
CA ARG A 181 -13.68 9.37 -16.95
C ARG A 181 -13.87 9.51 -15.44
N LEU A 182 -13.43 10.63 -14.86
CA LEU A 182 -13.46 10.83 -13.41
C LEU A 182 -14.87 10.79 -12.82
N SER A 183 -15.89 11.28 -13.55
CA SER A 183 -17.25 11.43 -13.05
C SER A 183 -18.01 10.11 -12.87
N ASP A 184 -17.71 9.07 -13.64
CA ASP A 184 -18.47 7.83 -13.67
C ASP A 184 -17.62 6.55 -13.77
N GLY A 185 -16.28 6.67 -13.74
CA GLY A 185 -15.36 5.54 -13.85
C GLY A 185 -15.32 4.84 -15.20
N ALA A 186 -16.03 5.36 -16.21
CA ALA A 186 -16.07 4.72 -17.53
C ALA A 186 -14.70 4.73 -18.20
N GLU A 187 -14.24 3.55 -18.64
CA GLU A 187 -13.00 3.42 -19.40
C GLU A 187 -13.13 4.15 -20.74
N ILE A 188 -12.23 5.10 -21.00
CA ILE A 188 -12.11 5.79 -22.28
C ILE A 188 -11.22 4.98 -23.20
N TRP A 189 -10.06 4.55 -22.66
CA TRP A 189 -9.14 3.64 -23.34
C TRP A 189 -8.25 2.91 -22.32
N SER A 190 -7.69 1.79 -22.75
CA SER A 190 -6.62 1.11 -22.04
C SER A 190 -5.55 0.56 -22.98
N ALA A 191 -4.32 0.43 -22.50
CA ALA A 191 -3.19 -0.07 -23.26
C ALA A 191 -2.24 -0.91 -22.42
N MET A 192 -1.66 -1.93 -23.07
CA MET A 192 -0.54 -2.70 -22.51
C MET A 192 0.77 -2.28 -23.18
N PHE A 193 1.80 -2.09 -22.36
CA PHE A 193 3.15 -1.75 -22.79
C PHE A 193 4.08 -2.94 -22.50
N PRO A 194 4.35 -3.79 -23.50
CA PRO A 194 5.19 -4.95 -23.31
C PRO A 194 6.64 -4.57 -23.01
N ALA A 195 7.33 -5.42 -22.29
CA ALA A 195 8.77 -5.28 -22.10
C ALA A 195 9.51 -5.23 -23.46
N ALA A 196 10.61 -4.46 -23.53
CA ALA A 196 11.39 -4.31 -24.75
C ALA A 196 11.93 -5.65 -25.28
N LYS A 197 12.20 -6.60 -24.39
CA LYS A 197 12.66 -7.95 -24.76
C LYS A 197 11.47 -8.91 -24.84
N ARG A 198 11.36 -9.59 -25.97
CA ARG A 198 10.28 -10.58 -26.21
C ARG A 198 10.25 -11.66 -25.13
N GLY A 199 9.05 -11.94 -24.59
CA GLY A 199 8.81 -12.97 -23.59
C GLY A 199 9.28 -12.61 -22.19
N LYS A 200 9.65 -11.35 -21.97
CA LYS A 200 9.90 -10.77 -20.66
C LYS A 200 8.67 -10.04 -20.17
N GLN A 201 8.58 -9.87 -18.85
CA GLN A 201 7.48 -9.19 -18.15
C GLN A 201 7.83 -7.74 -17.87
N SER A 202 6.79 -6.91 -17.70
CA SER A 202 6.88 -5.51 -17.25
C SER A 202 5.65 -5.16 -16.40
N ALA A 203 5.82 -4.23 -15.43
CA ALA A 203 4.75 -3.65 -14.65
C ALA A 203 5.05 -2.18 -14.39
N PHE A 204 4.02 -1.32 -14.36
CA PHE A 204 4.12 -0.01 -13.74
C PHE A 204 3.94 -0.18 -12.23
N GLU A 205 4.82 0.46 -11.46
CA GLU A 205 4.76 0.53 -10.01
C GLU A 205 4.06 1.79 -9.54
N PHE A 206 4.34 2.88 -10.21
CA PHE A 206 3.87 4.20 -9.80
C PHE A 206 3.53 5.08 -11.00
N VAL A 207 2.61 6.02 -10.78
CA VAL A 207 2.25 7.08 -11.72
C VAL A 207 2.01 8.39 -10.97
N GLN A 208 2.47 9.48 -11.54
CA GLN A 208 2.18 10.84 -11.07
C GLN A 208 1.82 11.74 -12.25
N SER A 209 0.81 12.61 -12.05
CA SER A 209 0.57 13.75 -12.95
C SER A 209 1.66 14.79 -12.73
N THR A 210 2.12 15.40 -13.82
CA THR A 210 3.16 16.45 -13.77
C THR A 210 2.56 17.85 -13.83
N SER A 211 3.33 18.84 -13.45
CA SER A 211 2.97 20.26 -13.55
C SER A 211 2.59 20.68 -14.97
N GLU A 212 3.08 19.98 -15.99
CA GLU A 212 2.75 20.18 -17.41
C GLU A 212 1.51 19.35 -17.88
N HIS A 213 0.75 18.79 -16.94
CA HIS A 213 -0.37 17.87 -17.21
C HIS A 213 0.00 16.60 -17.99
N GLY A 214 1.28 16.20 -18.00
CA GLY A 214 1.72 14.90 -18.48
C GLY A 214 1.63 13.83 -17.38
N LEU A 215 2.02 12.59 -17.72
CA LEU A 215 2.22 11.51 -16.77
C LEU A 215 3.67 11.07 -16.76
N VAL A 216 4.25 10.97 -15.57
CA VAL A 216 5.50 10.25 -15.34
C VAL A 216 5.17 8.94 -14.63
N LEU A 217 5.71 7.83 -15.15
CA LEU A 217 5.51 6.49 -14.62
C LEU A 217 6.85 5.82 -14.37
N SER A 218 6.93 5.06 -13.28
CA SER A 218 8.07 4.18 -13.00
C SER A 218 7.63 2.72 -12.91
N GLY A 219 8.60 1.81 -12.98
CA GLY A 219 8.29 0.40 -12.84
C GLY A 219 9.46 -0.52 -13.17
N VAL A 220 9.13 -1.78 -13.43
CA VAL A 220 10.05 -2.84 -13.80
C VAL A 220 9.81 -3.30 -15.23
N THR A 221 10.88 -3.50 -15.99
CA THR A 221 10.84 -4.11 -17.32
C THR A 221 11.89 -5.21 -17.45
N ASN A 222 11.77 -6.02 -18.49
CA ASN A 222 12.68 -7.14 -18.77
C ASN A 222 12.74 -8.21 -17.66
N ALA A 223 11.75 -8.26 -16.77
CA ALA A 223 11.63 -9.28 -15.74
C ALA A 223 11.47 -10.70 -16.34
N ALA A 224 11.98 -11.72 -15.67
CA ALA A 224 11.76 -13.09 -16.10
C ALA A 224 10.28 -13.47 -15.92
N LYS A 225 9.77 -14.40 -16.74
CA LYS A 225 8.44 -14.96 -16.53
C LYS A 225 8.36 -15.58 -15.13
N GLY A 226 7.31 -15.31 -14.40
CA GLY A 226 7.09 -15.78 -13.03
C GLY A 226 7.69 -14.87 -11.95
N SER A 227 8.52 -13.87 -12.30
CA SER A 227 9.09 -12.98 -11.29
C SER A 227 8.20 -11.81 -10.89
N LEU A 228 7.05 -11.63 -11.57
CA LEU A 228 6.04 -10.64 -11.25
C LEU A 228 4.70 -11.27 -10.83
N GLU A 229 4.60 -12.60 -10.77
CA GLU A 229 3.41 -13.30 -10.26
C GLU A 229 3.26 -12.98 -8.78
N GLY A 230 2.04 -12.57 -8.36
CA GLY A 230 1.79 -12.10 -7.00
C GLY A 230 2.52 -10.80 -6.63
N PHE A 231 3.04 -10.07 -7.61
CA PHE A 231 3.83 -8.86 -7.40
C PHE A 231 3.04 -7.78 -6.65
N LYS A 232 3.58 -7.36 -5.52
CA LYS A 232 3.09 -6.22 -4.74
C LYS A 232 3.89 -4.97 -5.11
N SER A 233 3.28 -3.79 -5.00
CA SER A 233 3.90 -2.49 -5.33
C SER A 233 5.23 -2.27 -4.63
N TYR A 234 5.43 -2.86 -3.48
CA TYR A 234 6.62 -2.66 -2.65
C TYR A 234 7.64 -3.79 -2.76
N GLY A 235 7.26 -4.91 -3.37
CA GLY A 235 8.15 -6.06 -3.49
C GLY A 235 9.31 -5.84 -4.46
N ASN A 236 10.42 -6.52 -4.22
CA ASN A 236 11.50 -6.62 -5.17
C ASN A 236 11.25 -7.82 -6.07
N PRO A 237 11.02 -7.63 -7.39
CA PRO A 237 10.92 -8.76 -8.29
C PRO A 237 12.25 -9.52 -8.35
N ALA A 238 12.21 -10.84 -8.51
CA ALA A 238 13.43 -11.66 -8.55
C ALA A 238 14.40 -11.26 -9.68
N THR A 239 13.89 -10.62 -10.74
CA THR A 239 14.69 -10.10 -11.85
C THR A 239 14.00 -8.91 -12.49
N GLY A 240 14.75 -7.97 -13.04
CA GLY A 240 14.17 -6.84 -13.74
C GLY A 240 15.18 -5.78 -14.13
N THR A 241 14.66 -4.70 -14.64
CA THR A 241 15.38 -3.44 -14.90
C THR A 241 14.45 -2.29 -14.61
N ALA A 242 14.84 -1.39 -13.73
CA ALA A 242 14.10 -0.16 -13.45
C ALA A 242 13.93 0.67 -14.72
N PHE A 243 12.76 1.26 -14.90
CA PHE A 243 12.52 2.21 -15.97
C PHE A 243 11.66 3.38 -15.51
N VAL A 244 11.75 4.50 -16.23
CA VAL A 244 10.83 5.62 -16.16
C VAL A 244 10.33 5.95 -17.56
N MET A 245 9.07 6.28 -17.66
CA MET A 245 8.36 6.60 -18.90
C MET A 245 7.57 7.88 -18.72
N TYR A 246 7.51 8.70 -19.76
CA TYR A 246 6.76 9.96 -19.76
C TYR A 246 5.83 10.06 -20.96
N PHE A 247 4.61 10.50 -20.71
CA PHE A 247 3.62 10.85 -21.72
C PHE A 247 3.24 12.32 -21.59
N GLN A 248 3.19 13.05 -22.71
CA GLN A 248 2.66 14.40 -22.75
C GLN A 248 1.12 14.39 -22.70
N GLU A 249 0.52 15.46 -22.19
CA GLU A 249 -0.93 15.65 -22.16
C GLU A 249 -1.58 15.38 -23.53
N SER A 250 -1.00 15.90 -24.61
CA SER A 250 -1.52 15.73 -25.97
C SER A 250 -1.60 14.27 -26.45
N GLN A 251 -0.79 13.37 -25.87
CA GLN A 251 -0.85 11.94 -26.15
C GLN A 251 -1.94 11.25 -25.33
N LEU A 252 -2.17 11.73 -24.11
CA LEU A 252 -3.06 11.12 -23.13
C LEU A 252 -4.53 11.47 -23.33
N MET A 253 -4.80 12.70 -23.81
CA MET A 253 -6.16 13.23 -23.91
C MET A 253 -6.88 12.87 -25.22
N ASN A 254 -6.25 12.07 -26.09
CA ASN A 254 -6.90 11.52 -27.28
C ASN A 254 -7.91 10.42 -26.91
N GLU A 255 -8.84 10.13 -27.83
CA GLU A 255 -9.78 9.01 -27.71
C GLU A 255 -9.09 7.63 -27.84
N ASP A 256 -8.01 7.58 -28.63
CA ASP A 256 -7.20 6.37 -28.79
C ASP A 256 -6.03 6.35 -27.80
N PRO A 257 -5.63 5.17 -27.29
CA PRO A 257 -4.51 5.03 -26.39
C PRO A 257 -3.17 5.40 -27.05
N PRO A 258 -2.23 5.97 -26.32
CA PRO A 258 -0.90 6.27 -26.82
C PRO A 258 -0.17 4.96 -27.17
N THR A 259 0.43 4.89 -28.36
CA THR A 259 1.19 3.71 -28.80
C THR A 259 2.63 3.70 -28.30
N ASN A 260 3.19 4.87 -28.02
CA ASN A 260 4.54 5.04 -27.53
C ASN A 260 4.59 6.20 -26.52
N PRO A 261 5.46 6.14 -25.51
CA PRO A 261 5.72 7.27 -24.65
C PRO A 261 6.44 8.40 -25.42
N HIS A 262 6.39 9.61 -24.85
CA HIS A 262 7.23 10.71 -25.35
C HIS A 262 8.71 10.39 -25.19
N TRP A 263 9.10 9.83 -24.04
CA TRP A 263 10.39 9.20 -23.81
C TRP A 263 10.26 8.06 -22.79
N MET A 264 11.24 7.14 -22.83
CA MET A 264 11.43 6.06 -21.87
C MET A 264 12.91 5.87 -21.62
N THR A 265 13.29 5.69 -20.35
CA THR A 265 14.66 5.43 -19.95
C THR A 265 14.73 4.21 -19.05
N GLU A 266 15.58 3.24 -19.42
CA GLU A 266 15.92 2.06 -18.59
C GLU A 266 17.21 2.35 -17.79
N PHE A 267 17.20 1.94 -16.51
CA PHE A 267 18.34 2.13 -15.61
C PHE A 267 19.00 0.80 -15.30
N ARG A 268 19.99 0.42 -16.08
CA ARG A 268 20.74 -0.83 -15.88
C ARG A 268 21.47 -0.81 -14.54
N GLY A 269 21.42 -1.94 -13.82
CA GLY A 269 21.98 -2.08 -12.48
C GLY A 269 20.98 -1.74 -11.36
N PHE A 270 19.75 -1.34 -11.75
CA PHE A 270 18.64 -1.13 -10.83
C PHE A 270 17.49 -2.07 -11.20
N LEU A 271 16.84 -2.64 -10.18
CA LEU A 271 15.87 -3.72 -10.32
C LEU A 271 14.50 -3.23 -10.72
N SER A 272 13.95 -2.29 -9.98
CA SER A 272 12.63 -1.70 -10.18
C SER A 272 12.66 -0.19 -9.88
N GLY A 273 11.88 0.61 -10.59
CA GLY A 273 11.54 1.98 -10.21
C GLY A 273 10.27 1.94 -9.38
N LYS A 274 10.40 1.96 -8.06
CA LYS A 274 9.27 1.79 -7.13
C LYS A 274 8.33 2.99 -7.16
N THR A 275 8.88 4.18 -7.00
CA THR A 275 8.16 5.45 -7.13
C THR A 275 8.93 6.46 -7.94
N VAL A 276 8.21 7.39 -8.55
CA VAL A 276 8.77 8.55 -9.25
C VAL A 276 7.99 9.79 -8.88
N LYS A 277 8.68 10.83 -8.43
CA LYS A 277 8.06 12.13 -8.09
C LYS A 277 8.69 13.25 -8.91
N GLU A 278 7.83 14.17 -9.39
CA GLU A 278 8.30 15.43 -9.94
C GLU A 278 8.88 16.31 -8.82
N VAL A 279 9.99 16.95 -9.08
CA VAL A 279 10.64 17.85 -8.11
C VAL A 279 10.23 19.28 -8.44
N GLU A 280 9.30 19.83 -7.64
CA GLU A 280 8.79 21.17 -7.85
C GLU A 280 9.92 22.22 -7.82
N GLY A 281 9.88 23.17 -8.74
CA GLY A 281 10.94 24.20 -8.90
C GLY A 281 12.25 23.68 -9.47
N GLU A 282 12.35 22.39 -9.79
CA GLU A 282 13.47 21.81 -10.52
C GLU A 282 12.97 21.15 -11.81
N GLU A 283 13.74 21.25 -12.88
CA GLU A 283 13.44 20.54 -14.14
C GLU A 283 13.86 19.06 -14.03
N ALA A 284 13.30 18.35 -13.03
CA ALA A 284 13.76 17.02 -12.66
C ALA A 284 12.65 16.11 -12.08
N TYR A 285 12.95 14.81 -12.10
CA TYR A 285 12.25 13.78 -11.35
C TYR A 285 13.20 13.05 -10.41
N ILE A 286 12.68 12.57 -9.28
CA ILE A 286 13.40 11.71 -8.35
C ILE A 286 12.73 10.33 -8.33
N VAL A 287 13.52 9.26 -8.29
CA VAL A 287 13.04 7.88 -8.41
C VAL A 287 13.59 7.04 -7.26
N ALA A 288 12.71 6.42 -6.50
CA ALA A 288 13.07 5.34 -5.57
C ALA A 288 13.33 4.04 -6.34
N SER A 289 14.36 3.33 -5.99
CA SER A 289 14.76 2.09 -6.65
C SER A 289 15.60 1.22 -5.73
N SER A 290 15.85 -0.03 -6.13
CA SER A 290 16.83 -0.91 -5.49
C SER A 290 17.88 -1.38 -6.50
N THR A 291 19.07 -1.78 -6.00
CA THR A 291 20.09 -2.38 -6.87
C THR A 291 19.63 -3.73 -7.40
N ASN A 292 20.06 -4.07 -8.63
CA ASN A 292 19.80 -5.37 -9.25
C ASN A 292 20.92 -6.35 -8.91
N ASP A 293 21.12 -6.59 -7.61
CA ASP A 293 22.03 -7.58 -7.05
C ASP A 293 21.33 -8.30 -5.88
N ASP A 294 21.98 -9.27 -5.28
CA ASP A 294 21.40 -10.10 -4.21
C ASP A 294 21.07 -9.31 -2.92
N ASN A 295 21.57 -8.08 -2.78
CA ASN A 295 21.32 -7.26 -1.59
C ASN A 295 20.13 -6.31 -1.75
N HIS A 296 19.64 -6.07 -2.96
CA HIS A 296 18.54 -5.14 -3.27
C HIS A 296 18.65 -3.78 -2.56
N THR A 297 19.89 -3.25 -2.51
CA THR A 297 20.22 -2.04 -1.75
C THR A 297 19.38 -0.84 -2.19
N ALA A 298 18.81 -0.13 -1.23
CA ALA A 298 18.09 1.12 -1.47
C ALA A 298 18.89 2.08 -2.33
N SER A 299 18.25 2.63 -3.34
CA SER A 299 18.90 3.48 -4.34
C SER A 299 17.98 4.61 -4.78
N VAL A 300 18.54 5.74 -5.08
CA VAL A 300 17.84 6.90 -5.64
C VAL A 300 18.48 7.31 -6.95
N ILE A 301 17.62 7.60 -7.93
CA ILE A 301 18.01 8.06 -9.26
C ILE A 301 17.37 9.42 -9.51
N LYS A 302 18.15 10.44 -9.82
CA LYS A 302 17.66 11.74 -10.29
C LYS A 302 17.81 11.84 -11.80
N ILE A 303 16.75 12.25 -12.47
CA ILE A 303 16.69 12.45 -13.92
C ILE A 303 16.16 13.84 -14.24
N ASP A 304 16.53 14.38 -15.38
CA ASP A 304 15.93 15.61 -15.91
C ASP A 304 14.60 15.34 -16.63
N LYS A 305 13.90 16.40 -17.03
CA LYS A 305 12.60 16.31 -17.74
C LYS A 305 12.67 15.58 -19.09
N THR A 306 13.87 15.36 -19.63
CA THR A 306 14.09 14.57 -20.86
C THR A 306 14.35 13.09 -20.58
N GLY A 307 14.32 12.67 -19.30
CA GLY A 307 14.60 11.30 -18.88
C GLY A 307 16.08 10.96 -18.76
N LYS A 308 16.98 11.95 -18.92
CA LYS A 308 18.42 11.74 -18.81
C LYS A 308 18.84 11.72 -17.34
N LYS A 309 19.58 10.68 -16.96
CA LYS A 309 20.10 10.53 -15.61
C LYS A 309 21.10 11.64 -15.26
N SER A 310 20.80 12.40 -14.19
CA SER A 310 21.67 13.39 -13.59
C SER A 310 22.66 12.72 -12.64
N TRP A 311 22.16 11.93 -11.72
CA TRP A 311 22.96 11.11 -10.81
C TRP A 311 22.17 9.89 -10.32
N SER A 312 22.87 8.93 -9.70
CA SER A 312 22.28 7.85 -8.91
C SER A 312 23.19 7.52 -7.74
N LYS A 313 22.62 7.20 -6.59
CA LYS A 313 23.34 6.83 -5.36
C LYS A 313 22.63 5.67 -4.67
N THR A 314 23.40 4.88 -3.92
CA THR A 314 22.92 3.75 -3.11
C THR A 314 23.11 4.06 -1.63
N TYR A 315 22.20 3.52 -0.79
CA TYR A 315 22.11 3.81 0.64
C TYR A 315 21.97 2.52 1.46
N PRO A 316 23.07 1.77 1.67
CA PRO A 316 23.00 0.45 2.32
C PRO A 316 22.45 0.50 3.75
N ALA A 317 22.64 1.60 4.46
CA ALA A 317 22.16 1.75 5.83
C ALA A 317 20.65 2.04 5.93
N HIS A 318 19.99 2.36 4.80
CA HIS A 318 18.54 2.60 4.77
C HIS A 318 17.73 1.30 4.77
N GLY A 319 18.33 0.18 4.37
CA GLY A 319 17.60 -1.07 4.16
C GLY A 319 16.88 -1.11 2.83
N GLU A 320 15.63 -1.52 2.83
CA GLU A 320 14.76 -1.48 1.65
C GLU A 320 14.13 -0.09 1.50
N ILE A 321 14.08 0.43 0.30
CA ILE A 321 13.32 1.64 -0.03
C ILE A 321 11.99 1.26 -0.67
N THR A 322 10.91 1.87 -0.21
CA THR A 322 9.55 1.66 -0.74
C THR A 322 9.02 2.89 -1.44
N ASP A 323 9.26 4.08 -0.89
CA ASP A 323 8.76 5.34 -1.44
C ASP A 323 9.77 6.48 -1.26
N ILE A 324 9.53 7.60 -1.95
CA ILE A 324 10.33 8.83 -1.86
C ILE A 324 9.45 10.05 -2.06
N ALA A 325 9.69 11.09 -1.25
CA ALA A 325 9.04 12.39 -1.38
C ALA A 325 10.06 13.53 -1.47
N PRO A 326 9.77 14.66 -2.15
CA PRO A 326 10.56 15.87 -2.03
C PRO A 326 10.50 16.38 -0.58
N SER A 327 11.62 16.93 -0.08
CA SER A 327 11.67 17.62 1.21
C SER A 327 11.70 19.12 1.01
N TYR A 328 10.98 19.85 1.85
CA TYR A 328 10.85 21.30 1.73
C TYR A 328 11.43 22.03 2.95
N SER A 329 12.04 23.19 2.67
CA SER A 329 12.43 24.15 3.69
C SER A 329 12.06 25.55 3.20
N ASN A 330 11.24 26.26 3.98
CA ASN A 330 10.73 27.60 3.61
C ASN A 330 10.01 27.63 2.23
N GLY A 331 9.30 26.55 1.88
CA GLY A 331 8.58 26.42 0.61
C GLY A 331 9.45 26.08 -0.61
N GLU A 332 10.75 25.88 -0.43
CA GLU A 332 11.65 25.42 -1.49
C GLU A 332 12.11 23.99 -1.24
N VAL A 333 12.26 23.20 -2.29
CA VAL A 333 12.84 21.85 -2.17
C VAL A 333 14.27 21.99 -1.65
N ASP A 334 14.60 21.31 -0.54
CA ASP A 334 15.93 21.29 0.06
C ASP A 334 16.60 19.89 0.00
N GLY A 335 15.85 18.89 -0.40
CA GLY A 335 16.33 17.51 -0.51
C GLY A 335 15.21 16.54 -0.81
N TYR A 336 15.39 15.29 -0.40
CA TYR A 336 14.42 14.21 -0.58
C TYR A 336 14.37 13.34 0.66
N LEU A 337 13.20 12.77 0.94
CA LEU A 337 12.92 11.86 2.04
C LEU A 337 12.64 10.47 1.46
N MET A 338 13.40 9.49 1.87
CA MET A 338 13.20 8.08 1.52
C MET A 338 12.53 7.37 2.67
N ALA A 339 11.51 6.57 2.41
CA ALA A 339 10.88 5.67 3.37
C ALA A 339 11.10 4.21 3.00
N GLY A 340 11.03 3.34 4.00
CA GLY A 340 11.14 1.91 3.86
C GLY A 340 11.33 1.23 5.20
N HIS A 341 12.03 0.10 5.20
CA HIS A 341 12.32 -0.65 6.41
C HIS A 341 13.71 -1.28 6.36
N VAL A 342 14.25 -1.57 7.54
CA VAL A 342 15.61 -2.08 7.73
C VAL A 342 15.63 -3.08 8.87
N ASP A 343 16.58 -4.00 8.85
CA ASP A 343 16.81 -4.92 9.99
C ASP A 343 17.01 -4.13 11.28
N GLY A 344 16.09 -4.29 12.22
CA GLY A 344 16.13 -3.70 13.53
C GLY A 344 17.07 -4.43 14.48
N LYS A 345 17.23 -3.91 15.68
CA LYS A 345 18.10 -4.51 16.72
C LYS A 345 17.67 -5.90 17.17
N THR A 346 16.41 -6.24 17.03
CA THR A 346 15.84 -7.54 17.40
C THR A 346 16.03 -8.57 16.30
N GLY A 347 16.32 -8.14 15.07
CA GLY A 347 16.31 -8.94 13.84
C GLY A 347 14.97 -8.93 13.11
N ALA A 348 13.93 -8.30 13.68
CA ALA A 348 12.72 -7.92 12.96
C ALA A 348 12.94 -6.61 12.20
N LEU A 349 12.05 -6.26 11.27
CA LEU A 349 12.14 -5.02 10.54
C LEU A 349 11.71 -3.82 11.38
N ASP A 350 12.45 -2.73 11.29
CA ASP A 350 12.07 -1.41 11.79
C ASP A 350 11.83 -0.47 10.60
N GLY A 351 10.85 0.43 10.72
CA GLY A 351 10.64 1.50 9.74
C GLY A 351 11.89 2.37 9.60
N SER A 352 12.28 2.72 8.39
CA SER A 352 13.43 3.57 8.11
C SER A 352 13.05 4.83 7.35
N ILE A 353 13.66 5.95 7.71
CA ILE A 353 13.56 7.19 6.98
C ILE A 353 14.96 7.82 6.84
N THR A 354 15.25 8.31 5.64
CA THR A 354 16.52 8.99 5.38
C THR A 354 16.28 10.26 4.57
N LYS A 355 16.75 11.40 5.09
CA LYS A 355 16.80 12.64 4.33
C LYS A 355 18.12 12.72 3.58
N ILE A 356 18.03 12.99 2.28
CA ILE A 356 19.18 13.27 1.42
C ILE A 356 19.06 14.68 0.84
N SER A 357 20.18 15.35 0.64
CA SER A 357 20.26 16.66 -0.02
C SER A 357 20.01 16.53 -1.53
N LYS A 358 19.86 17.65 -2.23
CA LYS A 358 19.64 17.70 -3.69
C LYS A 358 20.70 16.98 -4.52
N ASP A 359 21.93 16.89 -4.01
CA ASP A 359 23.01 16.12 -4.63
C ASP A 359 23.07 14.66 -4.21
N GLY A 360 22.11 14.21 -3.37
CA GLY A 360 21.97 12.85 -2.87
C GLY A 360 22.92 12.50 -1.70
N SER A 361 23.50 13.49 -1.00
CA SER A 361 24.27 13.22 0.22
C SER A 361 23.34 13.04 1.41
N ILE A 362 23.60 12.07 2.30
CA ILE A 362 22.80 11.86 3.50
C ILE A 362 22.88 13.08 4.40
N VAL A 363 21.75 13.63 4.81
CA VAL A 363 21.63 14.70 5.80
C VAL A 363 21.45 14.09 7.17
N TRP A 364 20.48 13.18 7.31
CA TRP A 364 20.23 12.35 8.49
C TRP A 364 19.55 11.04 8.07
N SER A 365 19.60 10.04 8.96
CA SER A 365 18.94 8.75 8.78
C SER A 365 18.51 8.22 10.13
N GLU A 366 17.24 7.85 10.27
CA GLU A 366 16.62 7.39 11.51
C GLU A 366 15.85 6.09 11.28
N GLN A 367 15.66 5.35 12.37
CA GLN A 367 14.90 4.10 12.41
C GLN A 367 13.86 4.20 13.51
N TYR A 368 12.65 3.76 13.21
CA TYR A 368 11.53 3.79 14.14
C TYR A 368 10.84 2.44 14.16
N GLY A 369 10.65 1.89 15.33
CA GLY A 369 9.93 0.65 15.54
C GLY A 369 9.00 0.72 16.73
N ASN A 370 8.03 -0.16 16.78
CA ASN A 370 7.10 -0.31 17.88
C ASN A 370 7.34 -1.67 18.57
N PRO A 371 7.44 -1.69 19.89
CA PRO A 371 7.46 -0.54 20.78
C PRO A 371 8.90 -0.07 21.02
N ILE A 372 9.15 1.18 20.72
CA ILE A 372 10.47 1.80 21.00
C ILE A 372 10.85 1.67 22.48
N SER A 373 9.86 1.58 23.38
CA SER A 373 10.05 1.54 24.83
C SER A 373 9.48 0.30 25.52
N GLY A 374 9.14 -0.76 24.81
CA GLY A 374 8.53 -1.95 25.40
C GLY A 374 7.07 -1.81 25.87
N LYS A 375 6.41 -0.69 25.61
CA LYS A 375 5.02 -0.42 25.98
C LYS A 375 4.17 -0.25 24.72
N GLY A 376 3.95 -1.26 23.96
CA GLY A 376 3.06 -1.22 22.79
C GLY A 376 1.73 -1.90 23.07
N ILE A 377 0.82 -1.88 22.07
CA ILE A 377 -0.48 -2.58 22.10
C ILE A 377 -0.37 -4.07 22.43
N PHE A 378 0.82 -4.65 22.33
CA PHE A 378 1.10 -6.03 22.67
C PHE A 378 1.68 -6.19 24.10
N SER A 379 1.57 -5.16 24.97
CA SER A 379 2.20 -5.16 26.31
C SER A 379 1.81 -6.37 27.18
N ASP A 380 0.62 -6.92 26.96
CA ASP A 380 0.09 -8.01 27.75
C ASP A 380 0.48 -9.41 27.24
N LEU A 381 0.96 -9.51 26.00
CA LEU A 381 1.22 -10.79 25.35
C LEU A 381 2.65 -11.30 25.51
N VAL A 382 3.65 -10.41 25.59
CA VAL A 382 5.08 -10.78 25.66
C VAL A 382 5.84 -9.85 26.60
N LYS A 383 6.83 -10.36 27.34
CA LYS A 383 7.70 -9.54 28.21
C LYS A 383 8.50 -8.53 27.39
N GLU A 384 8.57 -7.31 27.87
CA GLU A 384 9.03 -6.09 27.19
C GLU A 384 10.35 -6.17 26.39
N ASN A 385 11.25 -7.10 26.70
CA ASN A 385 12.59 -7.15 26.10
C ASN A 385 12.78 -8.26 25.05
N ASP A 386 11.76 -9.09 24.83
CA ASP A 386 11.90 -10.30 24.00
C ASP A 386 10.99 -10.29 22.76
N ARG A 387 10.37 -9.15 22.43
CA ARG A 387 9.41 -9.06 21.31
C ARG A 387 10.12 -9.01 19.99
N PHE A 388 9.60 -9.81 19.05
CA PHE A 388 9.97 -9.80 17.66
C PHE A 388 8.77 -9.19 16.90
N ILE A 389 8.80 -7.88 16.70
CA ILE A 389 7.75 -7.11 16.04
C ILE A 389 8.33 -6.51 14.76
N PHE A 390 7.63 -6.70 13.68
CA PHE A 390 7.90 -6.09 12.39
C PHE A 390 7.25 -4.72 12.34
N ASP A 391 7.98 -3.73 11.86
CA ASP A 391 7.49 -2.41 11.52
C ASP A 391 7.88 -2.15 10.06
N GLU A 392 6.91 -2.26 9.16
CA GLU A 392 7.14 -2.13 7.73
C GLU A 392 6.50 -0.84 7.23
N CYS A 393 7.27 0.03 6.57
CA CYS A 393 6.77 1.28 6.03
C CYS A 393 6.75 1.23 4.51
N TRP A 394 5.61 1.65 3.90
CA TRP A 394 5.38 1.53 2.46
C TRP A 394 5.20 2.87 1.75
N GLY A 395 4.66 3.89 2.41
CA GLY A 395 4.41 5.20 1.83
C GLY A 395 4.99 6.34 2.64
N ILE A 396 5.29 7.48 1.98
CA ILE A 396 5.74 8.72 2.62
C ILE A 396 5.19 9.93 1.87
N ASP A 397 4.77 10.95 2.63
CA ASP A 397 4.54 12.27 2.07
C ASP A 397 5.16 13.37 2.94
N SER A 398 5.44 14.50 2.32
CA SER A 398 6.06 15.65 2.96
C SER A 398 4.99 16.51 3.64
N THR A 399 5.27 16.99 4.82
CA THR A 399 4.38 17.89 5.57
C THR A 399 4.80 19.35 5.45
N SER A 400 3.85 20.26 5.67
CA SER A 400 4.03 21.71 5.49
C SER A 400 5.10 22.32 6.39
N ASP A 401 5.39 21.67 7.54
CA ASP A 401 6.44 22.06 8.48
C ASP A 401 7.86 21.65 8.05
N GLY A 402 7.97 21.01 6.87
CA GLY A 402 9.24 20.50 6.33
C GLY A 402 9.63 19.12 6.87
N GLY A 403 8.79 18.47 7.64
CA GLY A 403 8.89 17.09 8.08
C GLY A 403 8.27 16.10 7.10
N ALA A 404 7.89 14.93 7.60
CA ALA A 404 7.24 13.88 6.83
C ALA A 404 6.27 13.06 7.67
N ILE A 405 5.32 12.42 6.98
CA ILE A 405 4.47 11.36 7.50
C ILE A 405 4.75 10.07 6.75
N MET A 406 4.90 8.95 7.46
CA MET A 406 5.04 7.61 6.88
C MET A 406 3.82 6.76 7.17
N ALA A 407 3.41 5.96 6.18
CA ALA A 407 2.42 4.90 6.29
C ALA A 407 3.12 3.56 6.50
N CYS A 408 2.76 2.88 7.57
CA CYS A 408 3.40 1.65 8.01
C CYS A 408 2.38 0.66 8.57
N GLY A 409 2.82 -0.59 8.72
CA GLY A 409 2.19 -1.60 9.57
C GLY A 409 3.12 -1.98 10.70
N THR A 410 2.55 -2.40 11.83
CA THR A 410 3.28 -2.95 12.96
C THR A 410 2.65 -4.24 13.42
N GLY A 411 3.43 -5.30 13.59
CA GLY A 411 2.83 -6.58 13.94
C GLY A 411 3.76 -7.78 14.07
N THR A 412 3.15 -8.94 14.03
CA THR A 412 3.83 -10.23 14.16
C THR A 412 3.51 -11.11 12.96
N HIS A 413 4.54 -11.66 12.32
CA HIS A 413 4.41 -12.69 11.30
C HIS A 413 4.66 -14.06 11.93
N CYS A 414 3.62 -14.91 11.94
CA CYS A 414 3.74 -16.26 12.46
C CYS A 414 3.54 -17.35 11.39
N ASP A 415 3.05 -16.99 10.24
CA ASP A 415 2.87 -17.91 9.10
C ASP A 415 4.15 -18.11 8.29
N GLU A 416 5.00 -17.11 8.23
CA GLU A 416 6.29 -17.14 7.56
C GLU A 416 7.43 -17.16 8.58
N PHE A 417 7.89 -18.35 8.92
CA PHE A 417 9.07 -18.48 9.78
C PHE A 417 10.33 -18.22 8.95
N GLU A 418 10.94 -17.08 9.20
CA GLU A 418 12.37 -16.97 8.96
C GLU A 418 13.13 -17.78 10.03
N ASP A 419 14.39 -18.18 9.75
CA ASP A 419 15.25 -18.94 10.67
C ASP A 419 15.65 -18.12 11.91
N ASN A 420 14.66 -17.52 12.61
CA ASN A 420 14.86 -16.66 13.77
C ASN A 420 14.30 -17.32 15.03
N GLU A 421 15.18 -17.64 15.98
CA GLU A 421 14.82 -18.31 17.25
C GLU A 421 13.84 -17.48 18.10
N ARG A 422 13.87 -16.13 17.99
CA ARG A 422 12.97 -15.25 18.75
C ARG A 422 11.57 -15.26 18.17
N GLN A 423 11.44 -15.16 16.85
CA GLN A 423 10.16 -15.26 16.15
C GLN A 423 9.51 -16.61 16.44
N PHE A 424 10.30 -17.70 16.32
CA PHE A 424 9.79 -19.04 16.64
C PHE A 424 9.30 -19.15 18.08
N ALA A 425 10.04 -18.61 19.06
CA ALA A 425 9.64 -18.67 20.46
C ALA A 425 8.37 -17.84 20.73
N GLN A 426 8.23 -16.67 20.09
CA GLN A 426 7.05 -15.81 20.18
C GLN A 426 5.82 -16.49 19.59
N CYS A 427 5.92 -16.99 18.36
CA CYS A 427 4.81 -17.64 17.67
C CYS A 427 4.44 -19.02 18.27
N ALA A 428 5.38 -19.69 18.93
CA ALA A 428 5.08 -20.87 19.73
C ALA A 428 4.31 -20.54 21.02
N ALA A 429 4.48 -19.35 21.56
CA ALA A 429 3.74 -18.87 22.74
C ALA A 429 2.37 -18.29 22.37
N ASP A 430 2.28 -17.58 21.24
CA ASP A 430 1.05 -17.02 20.67
C ASP A 430 1.13 -17.09 19.13
N PRO A 431 0.43 -18.04 18.49
CA PRO A 431 0.53 -18.23 17.04
C PRO A 431 -0.32 -17.24 16.23
N ARG A 432 -1.00 -16.28 16.86
CA ARG A 432 -1.83 -15.31 16.14
C ARG A 432 -0.93 -14.36 15.38
N GLU A 433 -1.24 -14.18 14.12
CA GLU A 433 -0.76 -13.07 13.32
C GLU A 433 -1.54 -11.82 13.71
N ILE A 434 -0.85 -10.75 14.06
CA ILE A 434 -1.48 -9.51 14.51
C ILE A 434 -0.78 -8.35 13.83
N TRP A 435 -1.51 -7.63 12.97
CA TRP A 435 -1.04 -6.41 12.33
C TRP A 435 -1.89 -5.21 12.73
N ARG A 436 -1.26 -4.05 12.84
CA ARG A 436 -1.90 -2.78 13.13
C ARG A 436 -1.38 -1.70 12.22
N SER A 437 -2.27 -0.84 11.78
CA SER A 437 -1.90 0.40 11.09
C SER A 437 -0.99 1.24 11.99
N LEU A 438 0.10 1.74 11.41
CA LEU A 438 1.06 2.61 12.10
C LEU A 438 1.35 3.82 11.22
N LEU A 439 1.10 5.02 11.73
CA LEU A 439 1.54 6.28 11.15
C LEU A 439 2.67 6.88 11.99
N ILE A 440 3.72 7.36 11.33
CA ILE A 440 4.87 7.97 12.00
C ILE A 440 5.10 9.37 11.42
N LYS A 441 4.98 10.41 12.26
CA LYS A 441 5.31 11.79 11.91
C LYS A 441 6.68 12.15 12.43
N VAL A 442 7.51 12.72 11.54
CA VAL A 442 8.82 13.25 11.89
C VAL A 442 8.92 14.74 11.55
N ASP A 443 9.76 15.46 12.30
CA ASP A 443 10.11 16.85 11.99
C ASP A 443 11.19 16.94 10.91
N GLN A 444 11.55 18.17 10.53
CA GLN A 444 12.58 18.43 9.52
C GLN A 444 13.97 17.86 9.89
N GLN A 445 14.25 17.64 11.17
CA GLN A 445 15.48 17.08 11.69
C GLN A 445 15.46 15.57 11.81
N GLY A 446 14.33 14.92 11.53
CA GLY A 446 14.14 13.47 11.68
C GLY A 446 13.73 13.06 13.09
N ASN A 447 13.43 13.97 14.01
CA ASN A 447 12.90 13.58 15.31
C ASN A 447 11.45 13.16 15.17
N MET A 448 11.07 12.05 15.79
CA MET A 448 9.68 11.63 15.85
C MET A 448 8.86 12.64 16.65
N VAL A 449 7.85 13.23 16.02
CA VAL A 449 6.90 14.16 16.65
C VAL A 449 5.81 13.38 17.35
N TRP A 450 5.19 12.45 16.63
CA TRP A 450 4.21 11.51 17.16
C TRP A 450 4.18 10.23 16.29
N HIS A 451 3.60 9.20 16.83
CA HIS A 451 3.12 8.06 16.06
C HIS A 451 1.71 7.68 16.48
N LYS A 452 0.97 7.08 15.60
CA LYS A 452 -0.39 6.61 15.83
C LYS A 452 -0.52 5.17 15.40
N ILE A 453 -1.05 4.36 16.30
CA ILE A 453 -1.35 2.96 16.04
C ILE A 453 -2.85 2.81 16.15
N ASP A 454 -3.49 2.40 15.08
CA ASP A 454 -4.93 2.16 15.07
C ASP A 454 -5.21 0.66 14.97
N SER A 455 -6.09 0.21 15.85
CA SER A 455 -6.69 -1.11 15.81
C SER A 455 -8.21 -0.93 15.72
N PHE A 456 -8.82 -1.62 14.79
CA PHE A 456 -10.26 -1.59 14.63
C PHE A 456 -10.83 -2.78 15.38
N ILE A 457 -11.53 -2.54 16.50
CA ILE A 457 -12.08 -3.56 17.39
C ILE A 457 -13.59 -3.54 17.26
N GLU A 458 -14.20 -4.66 16.92
CA GLU A 458 -15.62 -4.87 17.19
C GLU A 458 -15.83 -5.24 18.66
N GLU A 459 -16.72 -4.52 19.36
CA GLU A 459 -16.91 -4.68 20.81
C GLU A 459 -17.34 -6.07 21.28
N ASP A 460 -17.83 -6.93 20.40
CA ASP A 460 -18.41 -8.24 20.74
C ASP A 460 -17.61 -9.45 20.23
N ASP A 461 -16.51 -9.26 19.49
CA ASP A 461 -15.72 -10.36 18.95
C ASP A 461 -14.34 -10.49 19.63
N ASP A 462 -14.00 -11.73 19.99
CA ASP A 462 -12.65 -12.12 20.41
C ASP A 462 -11.61 -11.98 19.27
N TRP A 463 -12.03 -11.46 18.10
CA TRP A 463 -11.23 -11.33 16.89
C TRP A 463 -11.08 -9.86 16.49
N ILE A 464 -9.83 -9.45 16.31
CA ILE A 464 -9.45 -8.11 15.91
C ILE A 464 -8.81 -8.21 14.52
N PRO A 465 -9.41 -7.59 13.47
CA PRO A 465 -8.87 -7.65 12.13
C PRO A 465 -7.45 -7.08 12.04
N ASN A 466 -6.62 -7.68 11.20
CA ASN A 466 -5.35 -7.08 10.85
C ASN A 466 -5.56 -5.82 10.03
N THR A 467 -4.72 -4.84 10.25
CA THR A 467 -4.77 -3.55 9.56
C THR A 467 -3.36 -3.06 9.26
N ALA A 468 -3.17 -2.40 8.12
CA ALA A 468 -1.93 -1.74 7.77
C ALA A 468 -2.21 -0.40 7.09
N SER A 469 -1.34 0.59 7.26
CA SER A 469 -1.31 1.79 6.43
C SER A 469 -0.41 1.54 5.24
N GLU A 470 -0.99 1.42 4.05
CA GLU A 470 -0.27 1.07 2.82
C GLU A 470 0.29 2.30 2.10
N TYR A 471 -0.42 3.42 2.18
CA TYR A 471 -0.04 4.66 1.52
C TYR A 471 -0.54 5.87 2.31
N VAL A 472 0.16 6.99 2.19
CA VAL A 472 -0.24 8.25 2.83
C VAL A 472 -0.04 9.41 1.85
N PHE A 473 -0.93 10.37 1.93
CA PHE A 473 -0.82 11.62 1.18
C PHE A 473 -1.42 12.78 1.98
N ILE A 474 -0.91 13.99 1.71
CA ILE A 474 -1.47 15.22 2.28
C ILE A 474 -2.55 15.73 1.33
N THR A 475 -3.75 15.96 1.89
CA THR A 475 -4.89 16.52 1.15
C THR A 475 -4.67 17.98 0.81
N LYS A 476 -5.47 18.51 -0.11
CA LYS A 476 -5.38 19.91 -0.56
C LYS A 476 -5.63 20.93 0.54
N ASP A 477 -6.38 20.56 1.57
CA ASP A 477 -6.64 21.37 2.75
C ASP A 477 -5.67 21.10 3.93
N GLY A 478 -4.65 20.25 3.69
CA GLY A 478 -3.57 19.98 4.64
C GLY A 478 -3.83 18.84 5.62
N ARG A 479 -4.95 18.11 5.48
CA ARG A 479 -5.20 16.90 6.27
C ARG A 479 -4.30 15.75 5.83
N ILE A 480 -4.11 14.79 6.73
CA ILE A 480 -3.38 13.56 6.45
C ILE A 480 -4.39 12.50 6.05
N ALA A 481 -4.23 11.90 4.88
CA ALA A 481 -5.05 10.79 4.41
C ALA A 481 -4.20 9.52 4.29
N SER A 482 -4.61 8.45 4.99
CA SER A 482 -3.95 7.16 5.00
C SER A 482 -4.83 6.10 4.34
N VAL A 483 -4.29 5.40 3.36
CA VAL A 483 -4.92 4.23 2.75
C VAL A 483 -4.66 3.03 3.64
N LEU A 484 -5.73 2.35 4.01
CA LEU A 484 -5.69 1.21 4.92
C LEU A 484 -5.99 -0.08 4.17
N ASP A 485 -5.24 -1.10 4.52
CA ASP A 485 -5.53 -2.50 4.25
C ASP A 485 -6.10 -3.16 5.51
N LEU A 486 -7.12 -3.99 5.32
CA LEU A 486 -7.81 -4.70 6.39
C LEU A 486 -8.08 -6.15 5.92
N ASP A 487 -8.12 -7.12 6.85
CA ASP A 487 -8.32 -8.56 6.54
C ASP A 487 -9.51 -8.86 5.59
N PHE A 488 -10.52 -7.99 5.52
CA PHE A 488 -11.70 -8.23 4.65
C PHE A 488 -12.03 -7.06 3.76
N GLY A 489 -11.14 -6.11 3.62
CA GLY A 489 -11.44 -4.93 2.86
C GLY A 489 -10.32 -3.91 2.87
N PHE A 490 -10.68 -2.71 2.62
CA PHE A 490 -9.74 -1.59 2.63
C PHE A 490 -10.46 -0.31 3.06
N GLY A 491 -9.71 0.72 3.41
CA GLY A 491 -10.30 1.96 3.88
C GLY A 491 -9.44 3.18 3.63
N LEU A 492 -10.01 4.32 4.00
CA LEU A 492 -9.33 5.60 4.04
C LEU A 492 -9.53 6.23 5.41
N GLN A 493 -8.45 6.54 6.09
CA GLN A 493 -8.44 7.29 7.33
C GLN A 493 -7.99 8.73 7.04
N ILE A 494 -8.71 9.70 7.57
CA ILE A 494 -8.36 11.12 7.47
C ILE A 494 -8.18 11.69 8.86
N LEU A 495 -7.03 12.32 9.09
CA LEU A 495 -6.67 12.97 10.34
C LEU A 495 -6.74 14.49 10.16
N ASP A 496 -6.98 15.19 11.26
CA ASP A 496 -6.95 16.65 11.31
C ASP A 496 -5.66 17.22 10.70
N PRO A 497 -5.70 18.39 10.09
CA PRO A 497 -4.48 19.07 9.67
C PRO A 497 -3.64 19.43 10.91
N GLU A 498 -2.34 19.38 10.73
CA GLU A 498 -1.38 19.80 11.77
C GLU A 498 -1.37 21.30 12.00
#